data_ca4072deb4b22295b855a0b24ef855ed
#
_entry.id   ca4072deb4b22295b855a0b24ef855ed
#
_cell.length_a   1.000
_cell.length_b   1.000
_cell.length_c   1.000
_cell.angle_alpha   90.00
_cell.angle_beta   90.00
_cell.angle_gamma   90.00
#
_symmetry.space_group_name_H-M   'P 1'
#
loop_
_entity.id
_entity.type
_entity.pdbx_description
1 polymer ?
#
loop_
_entity_poly.entity_id
_entity_poly.type
_entity_poly.pdbx_seq_one_letter_code
_entity_poly.pdbx_strand_id
1 'polypeptide(L)'
;EITCRDWSSDVCSSDLVEEGVAERFVEGRAAGKQILGFSDLSEFVASLNRPRIIMMMVRAGNAVDELIDQVSPFLAEGDVLIDGGNSDYMDTGRRVAACRARGLLFVGAGVSGGAEGALRGASIMPGGAKEAWPLIRPLLQDMAAKAADGTPCCDWMGPDGAGHFVKMVHNGIEYGDMQLIAETYFLLKRAGGIDNERMSRLFGRWNEGRLKSYLVEITSDILAYKEADGGYLVDRILDVAGQKGTGQWSVKNALELGESFGLIAEAVFQRNISTQKELRVEAARVYASRLEKEPYASFSADEVEQTLFASKLVAYAQGFDLLSRASEQFGWNLDLAMIARMWRGGCIIRSAFLDELARAYEAGGGRGNLMLFPAFSTQVREALPAWRRVVATAVCEGVAVPAFASALNYFHSLTTDFLPANLIQAQRDYFGAHTFERTDGERGKFYHEEWVSLQ
;
A
#
# COMPACT_ATOMS: atom_id res chain seq x y z
N GLU A 1 12.24 -22.50 10.67
CA GLU A 1 11.61 -21.96 11.87
C GLU A 1 10.31 -21.23 11.52
N ILE A 2 9.19 -21.80 11.96
CA ILE A 2 7.89 -21.15 11.84
C ILE A 2 7.70 -20.35 13.12
N THR A 3 8.27 -19.19 13.22
CA THR A 3 7.99 -18.28 14.31
C THR A 3 7.10 -17.15 13.81
N CYS A 4 5.83 -17.15 14.25
CA CYS A 4 5.03 -15.93 14.23
C CYS A 4 5.67 -14.93 15.19
N ARG A 5 6.69 -14.22 14.77
CA ARG A 5 7.28 -13.14 15.54
C ARG A 5 7.24 -11.84 14.75
N ASP A 6 6.77 -10.85 15.46
CA ASP A 6 6.88 -9.41 15.24
C ASP A 6 7.25 -8.96 13.82
N TRP A 7 6.25 -8.77 13.02
CA TRP A 7 6.36 -8.15 11.70
C TRP A 7 6.90 -6.71 11.75
N SER A 8 7.08 -6.16 12.94
CA SER A 8 7.48 -4.77 13.17
C SER A 8 8.94 -4.57 13.53
N SER A 9 9.71 -5.63 13.83
CA SER A 9 11.10 -5.49 14.24
C SER A 9 12.10 -6.02 13.20
N ASP A 10 13.17 -5.28 12.98
CA ASP A 10 14.32 -5.64 12.14
C ASP A 10 15.14 -6.83 12.70
N VAL A 11 14.65 -7.51 13.72
CA VAL A 11 15.35 -8.53 14.51
C VAL A 11 15.26 -9.92 13.89
N CYS A 12 14.44 -10.16 12.87
CA CYS A 12 14.21 -11.50 12.32
C CYS A 12 15.36 -12.10 11.48
N SER A 13 16.41 -11.37 11.16
CA SER A 13 17.47 -11.90 10.26
C SER A 13 18.67 -12.49 10.99
N SER A 14 18.88 -12.17 12.26
CA SER A 14 20.02 -12.72 13.06
C SER A 14 19.63 -13.92 13.91
N ASP A 15 18.36 -14.08 14.26
CA ASP A 15 17.91 -15.09 15.21
C ASP A 15 17.75 -16.50 14.60
N LEU A 16 17.70 -16.61 13.27
CA LEU A 16 17.57 -17.90 12.56
C LEU A 16 18.86 -18.76 12.57
N VAL A 17 19.97 -18.19 12.98
CA VAL A 17 21.29 -18.85 13.04
C VAL A 17 21.76 -19.03 14.49
N GLU A 18 20.99 -18.57 15.46
CA GLU A 18 21.36 -18.64 16.87
C GLU A 18 20.94 -19.98 17.47
N GLU A 19 21.90 -20.68 18.04
CA GLU A 19 21.69 -21.98 18.70
C GLU A 19 20.70 -21.87 19.87
N GLY A 20 19.74 -22.79 19.96
CA GLY A 20 18.75 -22.85 21.05
C GLY A 20 17.56 -21.89 20.94
N VAL A 21 17.35 -21.20 19.83
CA VAL A 21 16.19 -20.30 19.65
C VAL A 21 14.87 -21.08 19.61
N ALA A 22 14.85 -22.21 18.91
CA ALA A 22 13.66 -23.05 18.80
C ALA A 22 13.22 -23.59 20.17
N GLU A 23 14.17 -24.07 20.96
CA GLU A 23 13.95 -24.57 22.32
C GLU A 23 13.43 -23.47 23.25
N ARG A 24 14.11 -22.31 23.28
CA ARG A 24 13.64 -21.16 24.07
C ARG A 24 12.23 -20.68 23.69
N PHE A 25 11.88 -20.76 22.41
CA PHE A 25 10.53 -20.41 21.96
C PHE A 25 9.49 -21.40 22.45
N VAL A 26 9.76 -22.70 22.32
CA VAL A 26 8.84 -23.78 22.76
C VAL A 26 8.62 -23.75 24.26
N GLU A 27 9.71 -23.59 25.04
CA GLU A 27 9.66 -23.54 26.50
C GLU A 27 9.04 -22.24 27.04
N GLY A 28 9.14 -21.16 26.26
CA GLY A 28 8.64 -19.82 26.63
C GLY A 28 7.26 -19.49 26.03
N ARG A 29 7.26 -18.82 24.88
CA ARG A 29 6.03 -18.27 24.26
C ARG A 29 5.06 -19.34 23.75
N ALA A 30 5.57 -20.52 23.40
CA ALA A 30 4.78 -21.64 22.93
C ALA A 30 4.48 -22.67 24.04
N ALA A 31 4.85 -22.41 25.27
CA ALA A 31 4.63 -23.32 26.39
C ALA A 31 3.14 -23.74 26.51
N GLY A 32 2.89 -25.04 26.56
CA GLY A 32 1.55 -25.61 26.59
C GLY A 32 0.78 -25.63 25.29
N LYS A 33 1.39 -25.20 24.16
CA LYS A 33 0.82 -25.29 22.81
C LYS A 33 1.37 -26.54 22.10
N GLN A 34 0.62 -27.06 21.12
CA GLN A 34 1.07 -28.16 20.25
C GLN A 34 2.04 -27.68 19.17
N ILE A 35 3.20 -27.18 19.59
CA ILE A 35 4.25 -26.67 18.70
C ILE A 35 5.54 -27.44 18.99
N LEU A 36 6.16 -27.98 17.94
CA LEU A 36 7.46 -28.64 17.99
C LEU A 36 8.52 -27.68 17.44
N GLY A 37 9.67 -27.61 18.09
CA GLY A 37 10.84 -26.86 17.63
C GLY A 37 11.88 -27.82 17.07
N PHE A 38 12.58 -27.40 16.00
CA PHE A 38 13.65 -28.16 15.36
C PHE A 38 14.82 -27.23 15.08
N SER A 39 16.03 -27.68 15.32
CA SER A 39 17.28 -27.02 14.96
C SER A 39 17.91 -27.60 13.69
N ASP A 40 17.45 -28.78 13.24
CA ASP A 40 17.88 -29.45 12.01
C ASP A 40 16.76 -29.46 10.96
N LEU A 41 17.06 -29.03 9.73
CA LEU A 41 16.09 -28.95 8.62
C LEU A 41 15.62 -30.33 8.16
N SER A 42 16.48 -31.34 8.18
CA SER A 42 16.12 -32.69 7.74
C SER A 42 15.13 -33.34 8.70
N GLU A 43 15.35 -33.19 10.01
CA GLU A 43 14.42 -33.64 11.04
C GLU A 43 13.09 -32.90 10.97
N PHE A 44 13.11 -31.56 10.79
CA PHE A 44 11.92 -30.75 10.58
C PHE A 44 11.11 -31.27 9.39
N VAL A 45 11.71 -31.41 8.22
CA VAL A 45 11.02 -31.86 7.00
C VAL A 45 10.52 -33.30 7.15
N ALA A 46 11.27 -34.18 7.83
CA ALA A 46 10.87 -35.57 8.09
C ALA A 46 9.66 -35.66 9.02
N SER A 47 9.45 -34.68 9.90
CA SER A 47 8.30 -34.63 10.81
C SER A 47 6.97 -34.27 10.13
N LEU A 48 7.00 -33.72 8.91
CA LEU A 48 5.82 -33.24 8.20
C LEU A 48 5.14 -34.35 7.37
N ASN A 49 3.81 -34.34 7.36
CA ASN A 49 3.01 -35.20 6.49
C ASN A 49 3.07 -34.78 5.03
N ARG A 50 3.01 -35.73 4.11
CA ARG A 50 2.95 -35.46 2.65
C ARG A 50 1.53 -35.23 2.16
N PRO A 51 1.34 -34.29 1.18
CA PRO A 51 2.30 -33.34 0.69
C PRO A 51 2.70 -32.35 1.80
N ARG A 52 4.00 -32.10 1.93
CA ARG A 52 4.51 -31.18 2.93
C ARG A 52 4.15 -29.73 2.57
N ILE A 53 3.82 -28.92 3.56
CA ILE A 53 3.55 -27.49 3.41
C ILE A 53 4.50 -26.74 4.34
N ILE A 54 5.42 -25.96 3.77
CA ILE A 54 6.42 -25.19 4.52
C ILE A 54 6.24 -23.72 4.22
N MET A 55 5.98 -22.91 5.26
CA MET A 55 5.90 -21.45 5.15
C MET A 55 7.19 -20.83 5.63
N MET A 56 7.83 -20.08 4.74
CA MET A 56 9.06 -19.35 5.00
C MET A 56 8.73 -17.93 5.43
N MET A 57 9.23 -17.53 6.60
CA MET A 57 9.07 -16.21 7.19
C MET A 57 10.46 -15.58 7.39
N VAL A 58 11.21 -15.43 6.30
CA VAL A 58 12.58 -14.90 6.29
C VAL A 58 12.62 -13.54 5.59
N ARG A 59 13.76 -12.85 5.70
CA ARG A 59 13.96 -11.59 5.00
C ARG A 59 13.85 -11.79 3.50
N ALA A 60 13.13 -10.91 2.82
CA ALA A 60 13.01 -10.90 1.36
C ALA A 60 14.37 -10.75 0.67
N GLY A 61 14.49 -11.30 -0.53
CA GLY A 61 15.72 -11.33 -1.33
C GLY A 61 16.45 -12.67 -1.22
N ASN A 62 17.76 -12.65 -1.22
CA ASN A 62 18.61 -13.85 -1.29
C ASN A 62 18.33 -14.88 -0.19
N ALA A 63 17.95 -14.44 1.02
CA ALA A 63 17.64 -15.35 2.13
C ALA A 63 16.53 -16.35 1.80
N VAL A 64 15.56 -15.96 0.95
CA VAL A 64 14.51 -16.86 0.47
C VAL A 64 15.09 -17.90 -0.49
N ASP A 65 15.96 -17.49 -1.41
CA ASP A 65 16.61 -18.39 -2.37
C ASP A 65 17.53 -19.40 -1.65
N GLU A 66 18.31 -18.93 -0.69
CA GLU A 66 19.17 -19.77 0.16
C GLU A 66 18.38 -20.82 0.94
N LEU A 67 17.24 -20.44 1.52
CA LEU A 67 16.39 -21.36 2.25
C LEU A 67 15.72 -22.38 1.32
N ILE A 68 15.28 -21.96 0.13
CA ILE A 68 14.76 -22.89 -0.90
C ILE A 68 15.82 -23.93 -1.25
N ASP A 69 17.06 -23.52 -1.46
CA ASP A 69 18.15 -24.45 -1.82
C ASP A 69 18.52 -25.38 -0.66
N GLN A 70 18.47 -24.91 0.59
CA GLN A 70 18.73 -25.74 1.77
C GLN A 70 17.64 -26.78 2.02
N VAL A 71 16.36 -26.45 1.82
CA VAL A 71 15.24 -27.34 2.14
C VAL A 71 14.92 -28.30 0.98
N SER A 72 15.15 -27.90 -0.27
CA SER A 72 14.79 -28.67 -1.48
C SER A 72 15.32 -30.10 -1.51
N PRO A 73 16.54 -30.42 -1.04
CA PRO A 73 17.04 -31.79 -1.05
C PRO A 73 16.22 -32.79 -0.20
N PHE A 74 15.46 -32.30 0.74
CA PHE A 74 14.62 -33.10 1.64
C PHE A 74 13.16 -33.21 1.16
N LEU A 75 12.78 -32.45 0.13
CA LEU A 75 11.42 -32.40 -0.40
C LEU A 75 11.16 -33.43 -1.49
N ALA A 76 9.90 -33.71 -1.75
CA ALA A 76 9.42 -34.58 -2.80
C ALA A 76 8.50 -33.83 -3.75
N GLU A 77 8.26 -34.43 -4.92
CA GLU A 77 7.31 -33.90 -5.90
C GLU A 77 5.93 -33.66 -5.26
N GLY A 78 5.36 -32.47 -5.53
CA GLY A 78 4.08 -32.03 -4.98
C GLY A 78 4.15 -31.37 -3.61
N ASP A 79 5.32 -31.32 -2.95
CA ASP A 79 5.48 -30.54 -1.71
C ASP A 79 5.39 -29.04 -2.00
N VAL A 80 4.90 -28.27 -1.03
CA VAL A 80 4.58 -26.84 -1.17
C VAL A 80 5.52 -25.98 -0.35
N LEU A 81 6.09 -24.96 -0.99
CA LEU A 81 6.84 -23.88 -0.34
C LEU A 81 6.04 -22.58 -0.44
N ILE A 82 5.82 -21.92 0.70
CA ILE A 82 5.13 -20.64 0.78
C ILE A 82 6.11 -19.57 1.26
N ASP A 83 6.32 -18.53 0.47
CA ASP A 83 7.04 -17.33 0.90
C ASP A 83 6.04 -16.32 1.48
N GLY A 84 6.02 -16.16 2.81
CA GLY A 84 5.15 -15.24 3.54
C GLY A 84 5.79 -13.87 3.78
N GLY A 85 6.98 -13.60 3.26
CA GLY A 85 7.68 -12.33 3.35
C GLY A 85 7.09 -11.23 2.45
N ASN A 86 7.68 -10.04 2.51
CA ASN A 86 7.37 -8.96 1.56
C ASN A 86 8.36 -9.02 0.39
N SER A 87 8.34 -10.10 -0.37
CA SER A 87 9.25 -10.33 -1.50
C SER A 87 8.84 -9.55 -2.74
N ASP A 88 9.83 -9.26 -3.59
CA ASP A 88 9.58 -8.72 -4.93
C ASP A 88 8.82 -9.76 -5.78
N TYR A 89 7.79 -9.30 -6.50
CA TYR A 89 6.93 -10.19 -7.29
C TYR A 89 7.66 -10.81 -8.49
N MET A 90 8.68 -10.13 -9.03
CA MET A 90 9.51 -10.65 -10.12
C MET A 90 10.37 -11.83 -9.63
N ASP A 91 10.96 -11.69 -8.44
CA ASP A 91 11.66 -12.80 -7.78
C ASP A 91 10.73 -13.96 -7.50
N THR A 92 9.50 -13.69 -7.08
CA THR A 92 8.48 -14.72 -6.85
C THR A 92 8.16 -15.48 -8.11
N GLY A 93 7.96 -14.78 -9.25
CA GLY A 93 7.76 -15.43 -10.55
C GLY A 93 8.93 -16.33 -10.95
N ARG A 94 10.16 -15.86 -10.75
CA ARG A 94 11.39 -16.66 -10.99
C ARG A 94 11.42 -17.90 -10.11
N ARG A 95 11.08 -17.78 -8.81
CA ARG A 95 11.05 -18.90 -7.85
C ARG A 95 9.97 -19.91 -8.18
N VAL A 96 8.77 -19.46 -8.62
CA VAL A 96 7.69 -20.33 -9.11
C VAL A 96 8.22 -21.22 -10.24
N ALA A 97 8.89 -20.63 -11.25
CA ALA A 97 9.44 -21.37 -12.36
C ALA A 97 10.55 -22.35 -11.93
N ALA A 98 11.47 -21.91 -11.07
CA ALA A 98 12.57 -22.73 -10.59
C ALA A 98 12.12 -23.93 -9.72
N CYS A 99 11.15 -23.71 -8.83
CA CYS A 99 10.56 -24.77 -8.01
C CYS A 99 9.76 -25.76 -8.86
N ARG A 100 8.98 -25.29 -9.84
CA ARG A 100 8.25 -26.16 -10.78
C ARG A 100 9.20 -27.10 -11.54
N ALA A 101 10.37 -26.62 -11.96
CA ALA A 101 11.37 -27.45 -12.61
C ALA A 101 11.93 -28.58 -11.70
N ARG A 102 11.77 -28.44 -10.38
CA ARG A 102 12.13 -29.45 -9.36
C ARG A 102 10.94 -30.29 -8.90
N GLY A 103 9.74 -30.14 -9.52
CA GLY A 103 8.52 -30.80 -9.10
C GLY A 103 7.87 -30.22 -7.85
N LEU A 104 8.34 -29.06 -7.36
CA LEU A 104 7.82 -28.38 -6.17
C LEU A 104 6.80 -27.30 -6.53
N LEU A 105 5.87 -27.04 -5.63
CA LEU A 105 4.87 -26.00 -5.75
C LEU A 105 5.25 -24.78 -4.92
N PHE A 106 5.52 -23.64 -5.59
CA PHE A 106 5.90 -22.41 -4.91
C PHE A 106 4.76 -21.39 -4.92
N VAL A 107 4.51 -20.77 -3.77
CA VAL A 107 3.48 -19.75 -3.56
C VAL A 107 4.09 -18.53 -2.87
N GLY A 108 3.95 -17.35 -3.46
CA GLY A 108 4.22 -16.09 -2.80
C GLY A 108 2.94 -15.60 -2.11
N ALA A 109 2.95 -15.49 -0.80
CA ALA A 109 1.81 -15.06 -0.02
C ALA A 109 2.08 -13.71 0.64
N GLY A 110 1.51 -12.64 0.06
CA GLY A 110 1.54 -11.33 0.70
C GLY A 110 0.70 -11.34 1.98
N VAL A 111 1.32 -11.01 3.12
CA VAL A 111 0.65 -10.99 4.42
C VAL A 111 0.59 -9.56 4.94
N SER A 112 -0.57 -9.11 5.42
CA SER A 112 -0.78 -7.80 6.03
C SER A 112 -1.41 -7.92 7.41
N GLY A 113 -1.21 -6.91 8.26
CA GLY A 113 -1.83 -6.84 9.59
C GLY A 113 -0.86 -6.59 10.74
N GLY A 114 0.44 -6.59 10.47
CA GLY A 114 1.46 -6.37 11.49
C GLY A 114 1.41 -7.40 12.63
N ALA A 115 1.88 -7.02 13.81
CA ALA A 115 1.87 -7.88 15.00
C ALA A 115 0.45 -8.28 15.44
N GLU A 116 -0.51 -7.37 15.31
CA GLU A 116 -1.92 -7.65 15.63
C GLU A 116 -2.51 -8.67 14.66
N GLY A 117 -2.25 -8.53 13.35
CA GLY A 117 -2.68 -9.49 12.34
C GLY A 117 -2.06 -10.87 12.53
N ALA A 118 -0.79 -10.93 12.90
CA ALA A 118 -0.14 -12.20 13.24
C ALA A 118 -0.78 -12.92 14.44
N LEU A 119 -1.33 -12.17 15.39
CA LEU A 119 -1.96 -12.72 16.59
C LEU A 119 -3.45 -13.05 16.42
N ARG A 120 -4.17 -12.22 15.68
CA ARG A 120 -5.65 -12.25 15.60
C ARG A 120 -6.20 -12.61 14.22
N GLY A 121 -5.34 -12.82 13.25
CA GLY A 121 -5.67 -13.09 11.86
C GLY A 121 -5.27 -11.95 10.92
N ALA A 122 -4.59 -12.31 9.86
CA ALA A 122 -4.06 -11.40 8.84
C ALA A 122 -4.93 -11.39 7.57
N SER A 123 -4.77 -10.37 6.73
CA SER A 123 -5.16 -10.47 5.32
C SER A 123 -4.04 -11.17 4.56
N ILE A 124 -4.35 -12.27 3.86
CA ILE A 124 -3.37 -13.12 3.19
C ILE A 124 -3.69 -13.19 1.69
N MET A 125 -2.71 -12.87 0.87
CA MET A 125 -2.80 -12.72 -0.58
C MET A 125 -1.89 -13.74 -1.30
N PRO A 126 -2.28 -15.03 -1.39
CA PRO A 126 -1.48 -16.07 -2.04
C PRO A 126 -1.58 -16.00 -3.57
N GLY A 127 -0.44 -16.22 -4.24
CA GLY A 127 -0.33 -16.37 -5.69
C GLY A 127 0.90 -17.21 -6.06
N GLY A 128 0.90 -17.85 -7.23
CA GLY A 128 2.00 -18.70 -7.66
C GLY A 128 1.57 -19.97 -8.39
N ALA A 129 2.03 -21.14 -7.96
CA ALA A 129 1.61 -22.42 -8.49
C ALA A 129 0.17 -22.74 -8.07
N LYS A 130 -0.77 -22.68 -9.02
CA LYS A 130 -2.21 -22.83 -8.75
C LYS A 130 -2.56 -24.19 -8.15
N GLU A 131 -1.78 -25.22 -8.49
CA GLU A 131 -1.93 -26.59 -8.00
C GLU A 131 -1.75 -26.69 -6.46
N ALA A 132 -1.04 -25.73 -5.85
CA ALA A 132 -0.91 -25.66 -4.40
C ALA A 132 -2.20 -25.17 -3.71
N TRP A 133 -3.05 -24.40 -4.40
CA TRP A 133 -4.20 -23.72 -3.76
C TRP A 133 -5.15 -24.66 -3.03
N PRO A 134 -5.61 -25.79 -3.61
CA PRO A 134 -6.47 -26.72 -2.88
C PRO A 134 -5.85 -27.27 -1.58
N LEU A 135 -4.52 -27.40 -1.54
CA LEU A 135 -3.77 -27.93 -0.39
C LEU A 135 -3.62 -26.91 0.73
N ILE A 136 -3.33 -25.65 0.38
CA ILE A 136 -3.02 -24.59 1.35
C ILE A 136 -4.25 -23.74 1.73
N ARG A 137 -5.31 -23.76 0.92
CA ARG A 137 -6.50 -22.95 1.13
C ARG A 137 -7.10 -23.09 2.55
N PRO A 138 -7.36 -24.31 3.05
CA PRO A 138 -7.94 -24.47 4.40
C PRO A 138 -7.04 -23.81 5.45
N LEU A 139 -5.74 -24.09 5.41
CA LEU A 139 -4.76 -23.56 6.34
C LEU A 139 -4.71 -22.02 6.31
N LEU A 140 -4.53 -21.43 5.12
CA LEU A 140 -4.41 -19.98 4.99
C LEU A 140 -5.71 -19.25 5.33
N GLN A 141 -6.85 -19.83 4.96
CA GLN A 141 -8.16 -19.27 5.31
C GLN A 141 -8.44 -19.35 6.81
N ASP A 142 -7.99 -20.39 7.51
CA ASP A 142 -8.13 -20.49 8.97
C ASP A 142 -7.26 -19.47 9.70
N MET A 143 -6.03 -19.24 9.22
CA MET A 143 -5.11 -18.24 9.74
C MET A 143 -5.56 -16.80 9.45
N ALA A 144 -6.36 -16.57 8.41
CA ALA A 144 -6.78 -15.26 8.00
C ALA A 144 -7.83 -14.64 8.92
N ALA A 145 -7.80 -13.31 9.00
CA ALA A 145 -8.89 -12.55 9.61
C ALA A 145 -10.22 -12.90 8.95
N LYS A 146 -11.29 -12.84 9.73
CA LYS A 146 -12.65 -12.95 9.22
C LYS A 146 -13.27 -11.55 9.13
N ALA A 147 -13.88 -11.24 7.99
CA ALA A 147 -14.69 -10.03 7.85
C ALA A 147 -15.96 -10.14 8.71
N ALA A 148 -16.72 -9.06 8.84
CA ALA A 148 -17.94 -9.03 9.67
C ALA A 148 -19.00 -10.07 9.24
N ASP A 149 -18.99 -10.46 7.96
CA ASP A 149 -19.87 -11.48 7.40
C ASP A 149 -19.32 -12.93 7.56
N GLY A 150 -18.20 -13.11 8.28
CA GLY A 150 -17.53 -14.38 8.47
C GLY A 150 -16.61 -14.81 7.31
N THR A 151 -16.58 -14.08 6.21
CA THR A 151 -15.72 -14.40 5.07
C THR A 151 -14.25 -14.25 5.43
N PRO A 152 -13.39 -15.26 5.16
CA PRO A 152 -11.95 -15.12 5.42
C PRO A 152 -11.32 -14.08 4.49
N CYS A 153 -10.44 -13.24 5.05
CA CYS A 153 -9.64 -12.27 4.30
C CYS A 153 -8.44 -12.96 3.62
N CYS A 154 -8.71 -14.03 2.90
CA CYS A 154 -7.73 -14.81 2.16
C CYS A 154 -8.38 -15.51 0.97
N ASP A 155 -7.91 -15.20 -0.24
CA ASP A 155 -8.27 -15.93 -1.45
C ASP A 155 -7.12 -15.89 -2.46
N TRP A 156 -7.24 -16.69 -3.53
CA TRP A 156 -6.21 -16.83 -4.57
C TRP A 156 -6.12 -15.59 -5.45
N MET A 157 -4.94 -14.94 -5.47
CA MET A 157 -4.73 -13.72 -6.26
C MET A 157 -4.48 -14.02 -7.76
N GLY A 158 -3.68 -15.02 -8.08
CA GLY A 158 -3.32 -15.33 -9.46
C GLY A 158 -2.03 -16.12 -9.58
N PRO A 159 -1.55 -16.37 -10.81
CA PRO A 159 -0.29 -17.09 -11.04
C PRO A 159 0.94 -16.23 -10.68
N ASP A 160 2.11 -16.86 -10.72
CA ASP A 160 3.43 -16.24 -10.60
C ASP A 160 3.56 -15.33 -9.37
N GLY A 161 3.97 -14.08 -9.56
CA GLY A 161 4.15 -13.09 -8.51
C GLY A 161 2.88 -12.32 -8.09
N ALA A 162 1.69 -12.70 -8.57
CA ALA A 162 0.45 -11.94 -8.38
C ALA A 162 0.15 -11.63 -6.89
N GLY A 163 0.36 -12.58 -5.98
CA GLY A 163 0.13 -12.39 -4.55
C GLY A 163 1.00 -11.28 -3.95
N HIS A 164 2.29 -11.32 -4.22
CA HIS A 164 3.22 -10.29 -3.75
C HIS A 164 3.01 -8.94 -4.44
N PHE A 165 2.60 -8.92 -5.71
CA PHE A 165 2.24 -7.68 -6.40
C PHE A 165 1.03 -7.01 -5.75
N VAL A 166 -0.04 -7.76 -5.48
CA VAL A 166 -1.23 -7.24 -4.77
C VAL A 166 -0.85 -6.69 -3.41
N LYS A 167 0.05 -7.37 -2.66
CA LYS A 167 0.56 -6.88 -1.38
C LYS A 167 1.42 -5.63 -1.53
N MET A 168 2.24 -5.53 -2.55
CA MET A 168 3.04 -4.34 -2.83
C MET A 168 2.14 -3.12 -3.10
N VAL A 169 1.09 -3.27 -3.90
CA VAL A 169 0.12 -2.19 -4.16
C VAL A 169 -0.65 -1.82 -2.90
N HIS A 170 -1.07 -2.80 -2.08
CA HIS A 170 -1.63 -2.55 -0.75
C HIS A 170 -0.72 -1.62 0.06
N ASN A 171 0.58 -1.90 0.11
CA ASN A 171 1.54 -1.07 0.84
C ASN A 171 1.69 0.34 0.22
N GLY A 172 1.59 0.47 -1.10
CA GLY A 172 1.55 1.77 -1.77
C GLY A 172 0.35 2.61 -1.30
N ILE A 173 -0.85 2.03 -1.29
CA ILE A 173 -2.07 2.69 -0.78
C ILE A 173 -1.90 3.07 0.70
N GLU A 174 -1.33 2.17 1.52
CA GLU A 174 -1.02 2.42 2.92
C GLU A 174 -0.14 3.67 3.10
N TYR A 175 0.90 3.83 2.29
CA TYR A 175 1.77 5.01 2.33
C TYR A 175 0.98 6.29 2.00
N GLY A 176 0.15 6.25 0.96
CA GLY A 176 -0.72 7.37 0.58
C GLY A 176 -1.69 7.74 1.70
N ASP A 177 -2.36 6.76 2.28
CA ASP A 177 -3.34 6.97 3.35
C ASP A 177 -2.68 7.54 4.63
N MET A 178 -1.54 6.99 5.04
CA MET A 178 -0.77 7.52 6.17
C MET A 178 -0.31 8.95 5.93
N GLN A 179 0.13 9.29 4.72
CA GLN A 179 0.57 10.64 4.38
C GLN A 179 -0.60 11.63 4.42
N LEU A 180 -1.76 11.28 3.86
CA LEU A 180 -2.96 12.10 3.92
C LEU A 180 -3.41 12.38 5.36
N ILE A 181 -3.36 11.37 6.24
CA ILE A 181 -3.66 11.52 7.67
C ILE A 181 -2.63 12.41 8.35
N ALA A 182 -1.34 12.27 8.05
CA ALA A 182 -0.28 13.11 8.59
C ALA A 182 -0.42 14.57 8.15
N GLU A 183 -0.78 14.82 6.88
CA GLU A 183 -1.08 16.15 6.36
C GLU A 183 -2.33 16.75 7.03
N THR A 184 -3.36 15.95 7.26
CA THR A 184 -4.56 16.35 8.03
C THR A 184 -4.17 16.81 9.43
N TYR A 185 -3.40 16.00 10.16
CA TYR A 185 -2.89 16.35 11.49
C TYR A 185 -2.12 17.66 11.47
N PHE A 186 -1.19 17.81 10.54
CA PHE A 186 -0.33 18.98 10.45
C PHE A 186 -1.11 20.25 10.08
N LEU A 187 -2.07 20.15 9.15
CA LEU A 187 -2.96 21.23 8.74
C LEU A 187 -3.85 21.70 9.90
N LEU A 188 -4.52 20.79 10.60
CA LEU A 188 -5.36 21.10 11.76
C LEU A 188 -4.55 21.76 12.87
N LYS A 189 -3.32 21.30 13.11
CA LYS A 189 -2.44 21.85 14.15
C LYS A 189 -1.89 23.23 13.79
N ARG A 190 -1.39 23.41 12.56
CA ARG A 190 -0.67 24.62 12.13
C ARG A 190 -1.58 25.76 11.67
N ALA A 191 -2.54 25.48 10.80
CA ALA A 191 -3.47 26.45 10.27
C ALA A 191 -4.75 26.51 11.10
N GLY A 192 -5.24 25.38 11.61
CA GLY A 192 -6.46 25.31 12.43
C GLY A 192 -6.26 25.65 13.91
N GLY A 193 -5.03 25.65 14.43
CA GLY A 193 -4.75 25.91 15.84
C GLY A 193 -5.40 24.89 16.81
N ILE A 194 -5.69 23.68 16.33
CA ILE A 194 -6.39 22.63 17.09
C ILE A 194 -5.38 21.82 17.88
N ASP A 195 -5.61 21.65 19.18
CA ASP A 195 -4.79 20.83 20.07
C ASP A 195 -5.01 19.31 19.85
N ASN A 196 -4.10 18.49 20.37
CA ASN A 196 -4.11 17.04 20.19
C ASN A 196 -5.38 16.40 20.74
N GLU A 197 -5.91 16.87 21.89
CA GLU A 197 -7.11 16.32 22.50
C GLU A 197 -8.36 16.55 21.64
N ARG A 198 -8.49 17.75 21.08
CA ARG A 198 -9.57 18.08 20.15
C ARG A 198 -9.41 17.31 18.83
N MET A 199 -8.19 17.18 18.31
CA MET A 199 -7.92 16.37 17.13
C MET A 199 -8.24 14.90 17.36
N SER A 200 -7.86 14.30 18.49
CA SER A 200 -8.26 12.94 18.85
C SER A 200 -9.78 12.75 18.78
N ARG A 201 -10.54 13.66 19.40
CA ARG A 201 -12.01 13.61 19.33
C ARG A 201 -12.57 13.78 17.90
N LEU A 202 -11.93 14.59 17.05
CA LEU A 202 -12.30 14.73 15.64
C LEU A 202 -12.08 13.42 14.89
N PHE A 203 -10.91 12.82 14.97
CA PHE A 203 -10.60 11.54 14.33
C PHE A 203 -11.50 10.41 14.85
N GLY A 204 -11.77 10.36 16.16
CA GLY A 204 -12.72 9.41 16.74
C GLY A 204 -14.12 9.53 16.15
N ARG A 205 -14.65 10.75 16.02
CA ARG A 205 -15.95 11.01 15.39
C ARG A 205 -15.95 10.67 13.90
N TRP A 206 -14.89 10.99 13.16
CA TRP A 206 -14.75 10.64 11.75
C TRP A 206 -14.69 9.12 11.54
N ASN A 207 -14.15 8.39 12.51
CA ASN A 207 -14.11 6.93 12.50
C ASN A 207 -15.48 6.27 12.73
N GLU A 208 -16.50 7.02 13.16
CA GLU A 208 -17.90 6.55 13.23
C GLU A 208 -18.62 6.67 11.87
N GLY A 209 -18.05 7.46 10.92
CA GLY A 209 -18.61 7.77 9.61
C GLY A 209 -17.92 7.10 8.43
N ARG A 210 -17.94 7.79 7.29
CA ARG A 210 -17.37 7.31 6.01
C ARG A 210 -15.84 7.16 6.01
N LEU A 211 -15.15 7.83 6.94
CA LEU A 211 -13.69 7.67 7.13
C LEU A 211 -13.32 6.49 8.04
N LYS A 212 -14.31 5.69 8.49
CA LYS A 212 -14.08 4.55 9.36
C LYS A 212 -13.02 3.63 8.77
N SER A 213 -11.87 3.57 9.44
CA SER A 213 -10.71 2.78 9.03
C SER A 213 -9.73 2.59 10.18
N TYR A 214 -8.92 1.57 10.11
CA TYR A 214 -7.92 1.30 11.13
C TYR A 214 -6.93 2.46 11.34
N LEU A 215 -6.44 3.06 10.27
CA LEU A 215 -5.50 4.18 10.38
C LEU A 215 -6.14 5.42 11.02
N VAL A 216 -7.42 5.69 10.78
CA VAL A 216 -8.14 6.78 11.45
C VAL A 216 -8.38 6.45 12.93
N GLU A 217 -8.73 5.21 13.26
CA GLU A 217 -8.87 4.73 14.62
C GLU A 217 -7.60 4.92 15.44
N ILE A 218 -6.48 4.32 14.99
CA ILE A 218 -5.21 4.44 15.71
C ILE A 218 -4.67 5.88 15.77
N THR A 219 -5.03 6.73 14.81
CA THR A 219 -4.68 8.16 14.86
C THR A 219 -5.39 8.85 16.02
N SER A 220 -6.66 8.54 16.26
CA SER A 220 -7.38 9.03 17.44
C SER A 220 -6.67 8.63 18.74
N ASP A 221 -6.27 7.36 18.87
CA ASP A 221 -5.60 6.83 20.06
C ASP A 221 -4.22 7.44 20.25
N ILE A 222 -3.43 7.56 19.18
CA ILE A 222 -2.09 8.18 19.19
C ILE A 222 -2.18 9.63 19.68
N LEU A 223 -3.16 10.40 19.19
CA LEU A 223 -3.34 11.81 19.57
C LEU A 223 -3.83 11.98 21.01
N ALA A 224 -4.50 10.97 21.59
CA ALA A 224 -4.92 10.97 22.99
C ALA A 224 -3.82 10.55 23.96
N TYR A 225 -2.78 9.83 23.48
CA TYR A 225 -1.79 9.21 24.37
C TYR A 225 -0.90 10.24 25.05
N LYS A 226 -0.88 10.21 26.38
CA LYS A 226 -0.05 11.05 27.23
C LYS A 226 0.97 10.19 27.99
N GLU A 227 2.16 10.71 28.13
CA GLU A 227 3.19 10.15 29.01
C GLU A 227 2.89 10.45 30.48
N ALA A 228 3.68 9.86 31.38
CA ALA A 228 3.50 9.99 32.83
C ALA A 228 3.54 11.45 33.34
N ASP A 229 4.23 12.35 32.62
CA ASP A 229 4.30 13.79 32.94
C ASP A 229 3.13 14.62 32.35
N GLY A 230 2.18 13.96 31.68
CA GLY A 230 1.00 14.58 31.07
C GLY A 230 1.23 15.17 29.68
N GLY A 231 2.45 15.12 29.13
CA GLY A 231 2.78 15.54 27.76
C GLY A 231 2.31 14.54 26.73
N TYR A 232 1.91 15.00 25.54
CA TYR A 232 1.53 14.10 24.44
C TYR A 232 2.77 13.49 23.78
N LEU A 233 2.83 12.16 23.70
CA LEU A 233 3.97 11.47 23.10
C LEU A 233 4.20 11.87 21.64
N VAL A 234 3.14 12.05 20.85
CA VAL A 234 3.23 12.43 19.43
C VAL A 234 4.02 13.74 19.21
N ASP A 235 3.99 14.66 20.17
CA ASP A 235 4.74 15.93 20.11
C ASP A 235 6.24 15.75 20.40
N ARG A 236 6.64 14.61 20.91
CA ARG A 236 8.02 14.25 21.27
C ARG A 236 8.67 13.28 20.29
N ILE A 237 7.89 12.69 19.41
CA ILE A 237 8.40 11.82 18.34
C ILE A 237 9.13 12.67 17.31
N LEU A 238 10.36 12.26 16.96
CA LEU A 238 11.12 12.91 15.91
C LEU A 238 10.40 12.79 14.56
N ASP A 239 10.29 13.90 13.84
CA ASP A 239 9.62 13.99 12.53
C ASP A 239 10.46 13.39 11.36
N VAL A 240 10.91 12.14 11.57
CA VAL A 240 11.65 11.33 10.61
C VAL A 240 10.92 10.00 10.46
N ALA A 241 10.41 9.71 9.25
CA ALA A 241 9.65 8.50 8.97
C ALA A 241 10.47 7.50 8.15
N GLY A 242 10.72 6.32 8.72
CA GLY A 242 11.40 5.22 8.05
C GLY A 242 10.52 4.53 6.99
N GLN A 243 11.16 3.75 6.12
CA GLN A 243 10.50 2.91 5.11
C GLN A 243 11.27 1.62 4.86
N LYS A 244 10.55 0.54 4.47
CA LYS A 244 11.12 -0.78 4.14
C LYS A 244 11.22 -1.04 2.62
N GLY A 245 10.95 -0.04 1.77
CA GLY A 245 11.09 -0.10 0.32
C GLY A 245 9.83 -0.49 -0.46
N THR A 246 8.81 -1.09 0.14
CA THR A 246 7.61 -1.56 -0.56
C THR A 246 6.80 -0.45 -1.23
N GLY A 247 6.71 0.74 -0.61
CA GLY A 247 6.11 1.92 -1.24
C GLY A 247 6.91 2.40 -2.45
N GLN A 248 8.25 2.38 -2.38
CA GLN A 248 9.13 2.71 -3.50
C GLN A 248 8.95 1.73 -4.66
N TRP A 249 8.81 0.43 -4.38
CA TRP A 249 8.53 -0.57 -5.42
C TRP A 249 7.21 -0.31 -6.11
N SER A 250 6.15 0.06 -5.37
CA SER A 250 4.86 0.42 -5.96
C SER A 250 4.98 1.58 -6.95
N VAL A 251 5.73 2.64 -6.59
CA VAL A 251 5.97 3.79 -7.46
C VAL A 251 6.78 3.40 -8.70
N LYS A 252 7.85 2.61 -8.53
CA LYS A 252 8.67 2.11 -9.63
C LYS A 252 7.82 1.32 -10.63
N ASN A 253 7.00 0.40 -10.15
CA ASN A 253 6.13 -0.42 -10.99
C ASN A 253 5.04 0.40 -11.70
N ALA A 254 4.49 1.42 -11.04
CA ALA A 254 3.53 2.33 -11.67
C ALA A 254 4.17 3.08 -12.86
N LEU A 255 5.42 3.55 -12.72
CA LEU A 255 6.16 4.17 -13.82
C LEU A 255 6.44 3.19 -14.96
N GLU A 256 6.85 1.95 -14.66
CA GLU A 256 7.13 0.90 -15.66
C GLU A 256 5.87 0.48 -16.41
N LEU A 257 4.72 0.46 -15.74
CA LEU A 257 3.43 0.10 -16.33
C LEU A 257 2.68 1.29 -16.95
N GLY A 258 3.22 2.51 -16.82
CA GLY A 258 2.64 3.72 -17.38
C GLY A 258 1.38 4.20 -16.66
N GLU A 259 1.26 3.92 -15.36
CA GLU A 259 0.12 4.34 -14.55
C GLU A 259 0.36 5.63 -13.78
N SER A 260 -0.71 6.42 -13.60
CA SER A 260 -0.67 7.65 -12.82
C SER A 260 -0.71 7.35 -11.32
N PHE A 261 0.39 7.58 -10.61
CA PHE A 261 0.58 7.18 -9.21
C PHE A 261 1.07 8.32 -8.32
N GLY A 262 0.73 9.56 -8.70
CA GLY A 262 1.31 10.78 -8.13
C GLY A 262 1.14 10.93 -6.62
N LEU A 263 -0.05 10.67 -6.07
CA LEU A 263 -0.29 10.77 -4.63
C LEU A 263 0.61 9.83 -3.83
N ILE A 264 0.71 8.58 -4.26
CA ILE A 264 1.52 7.56 -3.56
C ILE A 264 3.01 7.86 -3.73
N ALA A 265 3.42 8.38 -4.88
CA ALA A 265 4.79 8.86 -5.10
C ALA A 265 5.14 10.02 -4.15
N GLU A 266 4.24 10.99 -3.96
CA GLU A 266 4.43 12.05 -2.97
C GLU A 266 4.60 11.51 -1.56
N ALA A 267 3.82 10.50 -1.16
CA ALA A 267 3.97 9.88 0.16
C ALA A 267 5.37 9.26 0.35
N VAL A 268 5.95 8.66 -0.70
CA VAL A 268 7.33 8.15 -0.66
C VAL A 268 8.34 9.30 -0.59
N PHE A 269 8.17 10.36 -1.38
CA PHE A 269 9.06 11.52 -1.37
C PHE A 269 9.02 12.27 -0.03
N GLN A 270 7.85 12.36 0.61
CA GLN A 270 7.75 12.97 1.94
C GLN A 270 8.52 12.17 3.01
N ARG A 271 8.53 10.85 2.94
CA ARG A 271 9.42 10.05 3.81
C ARG A 271 10.89 10.33 3.54
N ASN A 272 11.29 10.44 2.26
CA ASN A 272 12.67 10.76 1.89
C ASN A 272 13.10 12.14 2.41
N ILE A 273 12.28 13.19 2.23
CA ILE A 273 12.61 14.53 2.73
C ILE A 273 12.57 14.59 4.27
N SER A 274 11.73 13.77 4.91
CA SER A 274 11.66 13.71 6.37
C SER A 274 13.00 13.31 7.01
N THR A 275 13.77 12.43 6.35
CA THR A 275 15.08 11.98 6.84
C THR A 275 16.18 13.05 6.75
N GLN A 276 15.94 14.16 6.03
CA GLN A 276 16.89 15.26 5.88
C GLN A 276 16.66 16.35 6.95
N LYS A 277 16.62 15.95 8.23
CA LYS A 277 16.22 16.83 9.33
C LYS A 277 17.08 18.09 9.44
N GLU A 278 18.38 17.94 9.37
CA GLU A 278 19.34 19.06 9.52
C GLU A 278 19.16 20.06 8.38
N LEU A 279 19.05 19.59 7.13
CA LEU A 279 18.79 20.44 5.96
C LEU A 279 17.47 21.21 6.10
N ARG A 280 16.39 20.52 6.55
CA ARG A 280 15.09 21.18 6.78
C ARG A 280 15.16 22.26 7.85
N VAL A 281 15.89 22.03 8.93
CA VAL A 281 16.09 23.02 10.01
C VAL A 281 16.88 24.22 9.49
N GLU A 282 17.93 24.01 8.70
CA GLU A 282 18.70 25.08 8.08
C GLU A 282 17.85 25.89 7.11
N ALA A 283 17.14 25.24 6.19
CA ALA A 283 16.24 25.90 5.26
C ALA A 283 15.16 26.72 5.98
N ALA A 284 14.57 26.19 7.05
CA ALA A 284 13.60 26.93 7.85
C ALA A 284 14.19 28.22 8.45
N ARG A 285 15.45 28.21 8.89
CA ARG A 285 16.14 29.43 9.37
C ARG A 285 16.38 30.45 8.27
N VAL A 286 16.80 30.00 7.07
CA VAL A 286 17.06 30.87 5.93
C VAL A 286 15.81 31.61 5.49
N TYR A 287 14.65 30.94 5.52
CA TYR A 287 13.40 31.48 4.98
C TYR A 287 12.43 32.01 6.07
N ALA A 288 12.80 31.92 7.36
CA ALA A 288 11.91 32.28 8.47
C ALA A 288 11.35 33.72 8.41
N SER A 289 12.11 34.68 7.86
CA SER A 289 11.76 36.10 7.82
C SER A 289 10.85 36.50 6.64
N ARG A 290 10.53 35.56 5.74
CA ARG A 290 9.76 35.85 4.50
C ARG A 290 8.36 35.24 4.47
N LEU A 291 7.97 34.56 5.52
CA LEU A 291 6.63 33.97 5.65
C LEU A 291 5.72 34.94 6.41
N GLU A 292 5.48 36.14 5.83
CA GLU A 292 4.39 36.99 6.28
C GLU A 292 3.08 36.26 6.01
N LYS A 293 2.32 36.02 7.08
CA LYS A 293 1.01 35.38 6.98
C LYS A 293 0.00 36.41 6.50
N GLU A 294 -0.34 36.39 5.24
CA GLU A 294 -1.58 36.99 4.77
C GLU A 294 -2.74 36.14 5.30
N PRO A 295 -3.73 36.73 5.97
CA PRO A 295 -4.89 35.98 6.43
C PRO A 295 -5.68 35.46 5.24
N TYR A 296 -5.56 34.17 4.96
CA TYR A 296 -6.32 33.51 3.91
C TYR A 296 -7.60 32.88 4.46
N ALA A 297 -8.49 32.43 3.57
CA ALA A 297 -9.77 31.88 3.98
C ALA A 297 -9.61 30.73 4.99
N SER A 298 -10.38 30.79 6.08
CA SER A 298 -10.46 29.71 7.06
C SER A 298 -11.18 28.48 6.49
N PHE A 299 -10.84 27.31 6.96
CA PHE A 299 -11.55 26.06 6.69
C PHE A 299 -12.18 25.51 7.98
N SER A 300 -13.23 24.74 7.86
CA SER A 300 -13.83 24.00 8.96
C SER A 300 -13.27 22.58 9.08
N ALA A 301 -13.41 21.96 10.24
CA ALA A 301 -13.04 20.54 10.42
C ALA A 301 -13.82 19.59 9.49
N ASP A 302 -15.07 19.94 9.18
CA ASP A 302 -15.90 19.15 8.27
C ASP A 302 -15.40 19.24 6.81
N GLU A 303 -14.86 20.40 6.40
CA GLU A 303 -14.22 20.54 5.10
C GLU A 303 -12.91 19.73 5.00
N VAL A 304 -12.17 19.65 6.10
CA VAL A 304 -10.97 18.79 6.17
C VAL A 304 -11.35 17.31 6.10
N GLU A 305 -12.42 16.89 6.77
CA GLU A 305 -12.97 15.52 6.65
C GLU A 305 -13.33 15.17 5.20
N GLN A 306 -14.04 16.07 4.51
CA GLN A 306 -14.42 15.90 3.10
C GLN A 306 -13.18 15.78 2.21
N THR A 307 -12.18 16.63 2.45
CA THR A 307 -10.91 16.63 1.72
C THR A 307 -10.14 15.33 1.94
N LEU A 308 -10.03 14.87 3.19
CA LEU A 308 -9.38 13.59 3.51
C LEU A 308 -10.09 12.43 2.82
N PHE A 309 -11.41 12.36 2.89
CA PHE A 309 -12.19 11.30 2.26
C PHE A 309 -11.99 11.25 0.74
N ALA A 310 -12.16 12.39 0.04
CA ALA A 310 -11.96 12.44 -1.42
C ALA A 310 -10.55 12.07 -1.83
N SER A 311 -9.54 12.51 -1.08
CA SER A 311 -8.14 12.18 -1.36
C SER A 311 -7.79 10.71 -1.07
N LYS A 312 -8.40 10.11 -0.03
CA LYS A 312 -8.28 8.66 0.21
C LYS A 312 -8.83 7.85 -0.97
N LEU A 313 -9.97 8.25 -1.53
CA LEU A 313 -10.52 7.60 -2.73
C LEU A 313 -9.55 7.66 -3.91
N VAL A 314 -8.80 8.76 -4.09
CA VAL A 314 -7.76 8.84 -5.13
C VAL A 314 -6.62 7.86 -4.87
N ALA A 315 -6.16 7.70 -3.63
CA ALA A 315 -5.10 6.74 -3.31
C ALA A 315 -5.52 5.30 -3.69
N TYR A 316 -6.77 4.93 -3.39
CA TYR A 316 -7.32 3.63 -3.79
C TYR A 316 -7.55 3.54 -5.31
N ALA A 317 -8.04 4.61 -5.96
CA ALA A 317 -8.18 4.63 -7.41
C ALA A 317 -6.85 4.35 -8.11
N GLN A 318 -5.79 5.06 -7.73
CA GLN A 318 -4.45 4.84 -8.28
C GLN A 318 -3.95 3.42 -8.03
N GLY A 319 -4.15 2.89 -6.82
CA GLY A 319 -3.76 1.51 -6.51
C GLY A 319 -4.52 0.47 -7.32
N PHE A 320 -5.83 0.61 -7.46
CA PHE A 320 -6.64 -0.33 -8.24
C PHE A 320 -6.43 -0.21 -9.75
N ASP A 321 -6.14 0.98 -10.27
CA ASP A 321 -5.74 1.16 -11.67
C ASP A 321 -4.41 0.44 -11.94
N LEU A 322 -3.44 0.53 -11.02
CA LEU A 322 -2.18 -0.20 -11.13
C LEU A 322 -2.39 -1.72 -11.09
N LEU A 323 -3.29 -2.24 -10.23
CA LEU A 323 -3.67 -3.66 -10.23
C LEU A 323 -4.30 -4.09 -11.55
N SER A 324 -5.21 -3.29 -12.09
CA SER A 324 -5.87 -3.54 -13.38
C SER A 324 -4.84 -3.60 -14.51
N ARG A 325 -3.94 -2.62 -14.54
CA ARG A 325 -2.88 -2.55 -15.56
C ARG A 325 -1.92 -3.73 -15.50
N ALA A 326 -1.47 -4.10 -14.30
CA ALA A 326 -0.64 -5.29 -14.10
C ALA A 326 -1.36 -6.58 -14.50
N SER A 327 -2.65 -6.69 -14.15
CA SER A 327 -3.48 -7.82 -14.54
C SER A 327 -3.55 -8.01 -16.06
N GLU A 328 -3.68 -6.92 -16.81
CA GLU A 328 -3.65 -6.93 -18.28
C GLU A 328 -2.26 -7.26 -18.81
N GLN A 329 -1.23 -6.58 -18.30
CA GLN A 329 0.15 -6.73 -18.77
C GLN A 329 0.71 -8.14 -18.56
N PHE A 330 0.41 -8.75 -17.42
CA PHE A 330 0.94 -10.08 -17.06
C PHE A 330 -0.06 -11.23 -17.28
N GLY A 331 -1.29 -10.94 -17.70
CA GLY A 331 -2.32 -11.95 -17.91
C GLY A 331 -2.81 -12.64 -16.64
N TRP A 332 -2.75 -11.96 -15.49
CA TRP A 332 -3.08 -12.56 -14.18
C TRP A 332 -4.57 -12.73 -13.92
N ASN A 333 -5.42 -12.00 -14.64
CA ASN A 333 -6.87 -11.99 -14.45
C ASN A 333 -7.29 -11.72 -13.00
N LEU A 334 -6.71 -10.67 -12.40
CA LEU A 334 -7.02 -10.28 -11.04
C LEU A 334 -8.50 -9.93 -10.87
N ASP A 335 -9.13 -10.48 -9.84
CA ASP A 335 -10.48 -10.09 -9.43
C ASP A 335 -10.39 -8.91 -8.44
N LEU A 336 -10.61 -7.69 -8.95
CA LEU A 336 -10.52 -6.47 -8.16
C LEU A 336 -11.57 -6.39 -7.06
N ALA A 337 -12.76 -6.96 -7.27
CA ALA A 337 -13.80 -7.02 -6.25
C ALA A 337 -13.39 -7.95 -5.10
N MET A 338 -12.83 -9.11 -5.41
CA MET A 338 -12.29 -10.04 -4.43
C MET A 338 -11.12 -9.41 -3.65
N ILE A 339 -10.20 -8.72 -4.33
CA ILE A 339 -9.08 -8.01 -3.67
C ILE A 339 -9.62 -6.98 -2.67
N ALA A 340 -10.61 -6.16 -3.05
CA ALA A 340 -11.24 -5.22 -2.13
C ALA A 340 -11.82 -5.93 -0.89
N ARG A 341 -12.46 -7.11 -1.06
CA ARG A 341 -12.95 -7.93 0.06
C ARG A 341 -11.85 -8.46 0.95
N MET A 342 -10.69 -8.85 0.39
CA MET A 342 -9.56 -9.34 1.17
C MET A 342 -9.00 -8.28 2.13
N TRP A 343 -9.15 -7.00 1.79
CA TRP A 343 -8.63 -5.89 2.59
C TRP A 343 -9.60 -5.37 3.66
N ARG A 344 -10.81 -5.97 3.81
CA ARG A 344 -11.81 -5.57 4.81
C ARG A 344 -11.41 -5.87 6.26
N GLY A 345 -10.55 -6.84 6.48
CA GLY A 345 -10.10 -7.24 7.81
C GLY A 345 -8.65 -7.69 7.82
N GLY A 346 -8.00 -7.68 8.98
CA GLY A 346 -6.64 -8.19 9.17
C GLY A 346 -5.57 -7.44 8.40
N CYS A 347 -5.82 -6.23 7.91
CA CYS A 347 -4.81 -5.43 7.20
C CYS A 347 -4.81 -3.98 7.67
N ILE A 348 -3.74 -3.25 7.33
CA ILE A 348 -3.53 -1.86 7.77
C ILE A 348 -4.49 -0.89 7.07
N ILE A 349 -4.87 -1.15 5.83
CA ILE A 349 -5.76 -0.27 5.04
C ILE A 349 -7.24 -0.63 5.14
N ARG A 350 -7.64 -1.49 6.09
CA ARG A 350 -9.06 -1.82 6.28
C ARG A 350 -9.92 -0.58 6.51
N SER A 351 -10.98 -0.47 5.72
CA SER A 351 -11.86 0.70 5.65
C SER A 351 -13.30 0.27 5.37
N ALA A 352 -14.26 1.03 5.87
CA ALA A 352 -15.69 0.73 5.70
C ALA A 352 -16.13 0.77 4.22
N PHE A 353 -15.53 1.62 3.38
CA PHE A 353 -15.91 1.74 1.98
C PHE A 353 -15.43 0.59 1.07
N LEU A 354 -14.60 -0.34 1.57
CA LEU A 354 -14.11 -1.48 0.78
C LEU A 354 -15.24 -2.43 0.34
N ASP A 355 -16.31 -2.56 1.12
CA ASP A 355 -17.50 -3.30 0.70
C ASP A 355 -18.24 -2.61 -0.46
N GLU A 356 -18.33 -1.29 -0.42
CA GLU A 356 -18.92 -0.49 -1.50
C GLU A 356 -18.06 -0.56 -2.75
N LEU A 357 -16.73 -0.51 -2.59
CA LEU A 357 -15.77 -0.67 -3.67
C LEU A 357 -15.87 -2.05 -4.34
N ALA A 358 -15.97 -3.12 -3.56
CA ALA A 358 -16.15 -4.47 -4.11
C ALA A 358 -17.43 -4.58 -4.95
N ARG A 359 -18.56 -4.08 -4.41
CA ARG A 359 -19.82 -4.03 -5.16
C ARG A 359 -19.76 -3.18 -6.43
N ALA A 360 -19.03 -2.07 -6.39
CA ALA A 360 -18.87 -1.20 -7.55
C ALA A 360 -18.10 -1.89 -8.68
N TYR A 361 -17.03 -2.63 -8.35
CA TYR A 361 -16.30 -3.43 -9.34
C TYR A 361 -17.15 -4.56 -9.90
N GLU A 362 -17.95 -5.26 -9.09
CA GLU A 362 -18.88 -6.29 -9.57
C GLU A 362 -19.91 -5.72 -10.56
N ALA A 363 -20.52 -4.60 -10.18
CA ALA A 363 -21.50 -3.93 -11.04
C ALA A 363 -20.88 -3.38 -12.33
N GLY A 364 -19.61 -2.97 -12.31
CA GLY A 364 -18.83 -2.47 -13.44
C GLY A 364 -18.19 -3.58 -14.31
N GLY A 365 -18.51 -4.86 -14.06
CA GLY A 365 -17.91 -5.98 -14.79
C GLY A 365 -16.42 -6.21 -14.48
N GLY A 366 -15.97 -5.82 -13.28
CA GLY A 366 -14.61 -6.03 -12.79
C GLY A 366 -13.60 -4.99 -13.29
N ARG A 367 -14.05 -3.92 -13.96
CA ARG A 367 -13.18 -2.91 -14.59
C ARG A 367 -13.66 -1.49 -14.32
N GLY A 368 -12.77 -0.52 -14.53
CA GLY A 368 -13.06 0.91 -14.49
C GLY A 368 -12.35 1.63 -13.36
N ASN A 369 -12.20 2.94 -13.52
CA ASN A 369 -11.60 3.81 -12.50
C ASN A 369 -12.64 4.09 -11.40
N LEU A 370 -12.22 3.95 -10.15
CA LEU A 370 -13.06 4.14 -8.95
C LEU A 370 -13.77 5.50 -8.94
N MET A 371 -13.09 6.57 -9.42
CA MET A 371 -13.63 7.92 -9.44
C MET A 371 -14.86 8.08 -10.35
N LEU A 372 -15.09 7.15 -11.26
CA LEU A 372 -16.22 7.16 -12.20
C LEU A 372 -17.42 6.34 -11.72
N PHE A 373 -17.26 5.49 -10.71
CA PHE A 373 -18.37 4.71 -10.19
C PHE A 373 -19.41 5.62 -9.50
N PRO A 374 -20.72 5.48 -9.79
CA PRO A 374 -21.77 6.34 -9.25
C PRO A 374 -21.75 6.47 -7.72
N ALA A 375 -21.43 5.37 -7.03
CA ALA A 375 -21.29 5.33 -5.57
C ALA A 375 -20.28 6.35 -5.03
N PHE A 376 -19.15 6.54 -5.72
CA PHE A 376 -18.06 7.42 -5.30
C PHE A 376 -18.10 8.80 -5.98
N SER A 377 -18.44 8.86 -7.27
CA SER A 377 -18.45 10.12 -8.04
C SER A 377 -19.39 11.16 -7.46
N THR A 378 -20.51 10.75 -6.88
CA THR A 378 -21.44 11.67 -6.19
C THR A 378 -20.78 12.25 -4.95
N GLN A 379 -20.19 11.42 -4.09
CA GLN A 379 -19.53 11.86 -2.85
C GLN A 379 -18.32 12.77 -3.13
N VAL A 380 -17.54 12.46 -4.16
CA VAL A 380 -16.41 13.29 -4.59
C VAL A 380 -16.88 14.65 -5.10
N ARG A 381 -17.98 14.68 -5.89
CA ARG A 381 -18.56 15.92 -6.39
C ARG A 381 -19.02 16.84 -5.25
N GLU A 382 -19.63 16.27 -4.22
CA GLU A 382 -20.06 17.00 -3.03
C GLU A 382 -18.85 17.56 -2.23
N ALA A 383 -17.77 16.79 -2.13
CA ALA A 383 -16.56 17.19 -1.42
C ALA A 383 -15.70 18.22 -2.18
N LEU A 384 -15.86 18.34 -3.49
CA LEU A 384 -14.94 19.11 -4.35
C LEU A 384 -14.80 20.61 -3.97
N PRO A 385 -15.85 21.34 -3.58
CA PRO A 385 -15.69 22.74 -3.14
C PRO A 385 -14.82 22.84 -1.87
N ALA A 386 -15.05 21.97 -0.89
CA ALA A 386 -14.26 21.90 0.33
C ALA A 386 -12.81 21.51 0.03
N TRP A 387 -12.61 20.50 -0.80
CA TRP A 387 -11.29 19.99 -1.18
C TRP A 387 -10.43 21.08 -1.82
N ARG A 388 -10.97 21.81 -2.79
CA ARG A 388 -10.27 22.95 -3.42
C ARG A 388 -9.93 24.04 -2.41
N ARG A 389 -10.83 24.38 -1.51
CA ARG A 389 -10.63 25.43 -0.50
C ARG A 389 -9.54 25.05 0.50
N VAL A 390 -9.61 23.84 1.03
CA VAL A 390 -8.64 23.34 2.02
C VAL A 390 -7.23 23.30 1.44
N VAL A 391 -7.05 22.77 0.22
CA VAL A 391 -5.75 22.73 -0.44
C VAL A 391 -5.24 24.14 -0.74
N ALA A 392 -6.07 25.03 -1.27
CA ALA A 392 -5.68 26.42 -1.55
C ALA A 392 -5.27 27.14 -0.26
N THR A 393 -6.05 27.00 0.81
CA THR A 393 -5.72 27.61 2.12
C THR A 393 -4.40 27.07 2.66
N ALA A 394 -4.18 25.74 2.61
CA ALA A 394 -2.93 25.15 3.07
C ALA A 394 -1.70 25.73 2.35
N VAL A 395 -1.78 25.86 1.02
CA VAL A 395 -0.70 26.45 0.21
C VAL A 395 -0.44 27.92 0.57
N CYS A 396 -1.50 28.72 0.74
CA CYS A 396 -1.38 30.12 1.11
C CYS A 396 -0.85 30.32 2.54
N GLU A 397 -1.20 29.42 3.48
CA GLU A 397 -0.67 29.42 4.84
C GLU A 397 0.74 28.81 4.97
N GLY A 398 1.34 28.37 3.85
CA GLY A 398 2.67 27.74 3.85
C GLY A 398 2.70 26.37 4.54
N VAL A 399 1.57 25.68 4.60
CA VAL A 399 1.47 24.32 5.13
C VAL A 399 1.64 23.32 4.00
N ALA A 400 2.68 22.48 4.09
CA ALA A 400 2.96 21.47 3.07
C ALA A 400 1.88 20.37 3.09
N VAL A 401 1.17 20.21 1.97
CA VAL A 401 0.12 19.19 1.76
C VAL A 401 0.29 18.52 0.39
N PRO A 402 1.48 17.95 0.09
CA PRO A 402 1.78 17.43 -1.26
C PRO A 402 0.86 16.29 -1.68
N ALA A 403 0.48 15.37 -0.78
CA ALA A 403 -0.43 14.28 -1.12
C ALA A 403 -1.86 14.80 -1.40
N PHE A 404 -2.39 15.74 -0.62
CA PHE A 404 -3.68 16.38 -0.93
C PHE A 404 -3.65 17.15 -2.25
N ALA A 405 -2.57 17.91 -2.50
CA ALA A 405 -2.40 18.65 -3.75
C ALA A 405 -2.30 17.70 -4.95
N SER A 406 -1.52 16.63 -4.82
CA SER A 406 -1.38 15.61 -5.86
C SER A 406 -2.70 14.91 -6.15
N ALA A 407 -3.47 14.55 -5.11
CA ALA A 407 -4.79 13.95 -5.27
C ALA A 407 -5.76 14.87 -6.02
N LEU A 408 -5.83 16.16 -5.65
CA LEU A 408 -6.68 17.13 -6.31
C LEU A 408 -6.26 17.37 -7.77
N ASN A 409 -4.96 17.45 -8.04
CA ASN A 409 -4.42 17.60 -9.39
C ASN A 409 -4.71 16.36 -10.26
N TYR A 410 -4.56 15.15 -9.71
CA TYR A 410 -4.97 13.93 -10.40
C TYR A 410 -6.46 14.00 -10.80
N PHE A 411 -7.34 14.37 -9.85
CA PHE A 411 -8.76 14.50 -10.13
C PHE A 411 -9.04 15.54 -11.22
N HIS A 412 -8.42 16.73 -11.14
CA HIS A 412 -8.57 17.76 -12.17
C HIS A 412 -8.09 17.30 -13.53
N SER A 413 -6.94 16.62 -13.61
CA SER A 413 -6.42 16.07 -14.87
C SER A 413 -7.36 15.00 -15.44
N LEU A 414 -7.86 14.09 -14.58
CA LEU A 414 -8.78 13.04 -14.98
C LEU A 414 -10.12 13.59 -15.52
N THR A 415 -10.57 14.74 -15.01
CA THR A 415 -11.85 15.36 -15.35
C THR A 415 -11.73 16.51 -16.36
N THR A 416 -10.55 16.73 -16.94
CA THR A 416 -10.29 17.70 -17.98
C THR A 416 -10.23 17.00 -19.33
N ASP A 417 -11.14 17.35 -20.23
CA ASP A 417 -11.26 16.74 -21.56
C ASP A 417 -10.15 17.16 -22.55
N PHE A 418 -9.49 18.31 -22.31
CA PHE A 418 -8.40 18.82 -23.12
C PHE A 418 -7.23 19.26 -22.24
N LEU A 419 -6.21 18.44 -22.16
CA LEU A 419 -5.00 18.69 -21.37
C LEU A 419 -3.93 19.48 -22.17
N PRO A 420 -3.01 20.20 -21.49
CA PRO A 420 -1.91 20.92 -22.13
C PRO A 420 -0.83 19.99 -22.72
N ALA A 421 -1.09 18.69 -22.77
CA ALA A 421 -0.23 17.69 -23.42
C ALA A 421 -0.08 17.91 -24.93
N ASN A 422 -1.00 18.65 -25.56
CA ASN A 422 -0.90 19.08 -26.94
C ASN A 422 0.35 19.94 -27.20
N LEU A 423 0.69 20.86 -26.27
CA LEU A 423 1.90 21.66 -26.39
C LEU A 423 3.17 20.80 -26.23
N ILE A 424 3.15 19.83 -25.30
CA ILE A 424 4.28 18.90 -25.13
C ILE A 424 4.49 18.10 -26.43
N GLN A 425 3.42 17.61 -27.04
CA GLN A 425 3.51 16.84 -28.28
C GLN A 425 3.96 17.70 -29.46
N ALA A 426 3.50 18.96 -29.54
CA ALA A 426 4.00 19.93 -30.53
C ALA A 426 5.49 20.23 -30.36
N GLN A 427 5.98 20.43 -29.12
CA GLN A 427 7.40 20.60 -28.83
C GLN A 427 8.22 19.38 -29.26
N ARG A 428 7.73 18.15 -29.00
CA ARG A 428 8.40 16.92 -29.43
C ARG A 428 8.47 16.81 -30.94
N ASP A 429 7.42 17.22 -31.63
CA ASP A 429 7.41 17.24 -33.10
C ASP A 429 8.38 18.31 -33.65
N TYR A 430 8.40 19.48 -33.04
CA TYR A 430 9.29 20.59 -33.43
C TYR A 430 10.77 20.20 -33.37
N PHE A 431 11.23 19.58 -32.26
CA PHE A 431 12.66 19.30 -32.11
C PHE A 431 13.08 17.91 -32.61
N GLY A 432 12.15 16.99 -32.86
CA GLY A 432 12.50 15.61 -33.16
C GLY A 432 11.58 14.89 -34.14
N ALA A 433 10.67 15.57 -34.80
CA ALA A 433 9.69 15.00 -35.73
C ALA A 433 8.93 13.78 -35.13
N HIS A 434 8.57 13.89 -33.82
CA HIS A 434 7.91 12.80 -33.11
C HIS A 434 6.44 12.64 -33.48
N THR A 435 5.94 13.40 -34.44
CA THR A 435 4.60 13.37 -34.98
C THR A 435 3.50 13.62 -33.95
N PHE A 436 2.29 13.91 -34.39
CA PHE A 436 1.13 14.12 -33.55
C PHE A 436 -0.14 13.71 -34.27
N GLU A 437 -1.18 13.32 -33.51
CA GLU A 437 -2.54 13.18 -34.02
C GLU A 437 -3.25 14.53 -33.96
N ARG A 438 -4.15 14.79 -34.90
CA ARG A 438 -4.95 16.01 -34.94
C ARG A 438 -6.33 15.77 -34.34
N THR A 439 -6.89 16.77 -33.67
CA THR A 439 -8.26 16.72 -33.13
C THR A 439 -9.34 16.76 -34.22
N ASP A 440 -9.00 17.30 -35.39
CA ASP A 440 -9.84 17.40 -36.59
C ASP A 440 -9.49 16.34 -37.64
N GLY A 441 -8.67 15.35 -37.28
CA GLY A 441 -8.24 14.23 -38.12
C GLY A 441 -8.75 12.88 -37.64
N GLU A 442 -8.50 11.84 -38.42
CA GLU A 442 -8.80 10.46 -38.07
C GLU A 442 -7.83 9.95 -36.98
N ARG A 443 -8.37 9.25 -35.97
CA ARG A 443 -7.54 8.63 -34.90
C ARG A 443 -6.60 7.58 -35.48
N GLY A 444 -5.35 7.56 -34.98
CA GLY A 444 -4.29 6.68 -35.48
C GLY A 444 -3.54 7.23 -36.68
N LYS A 445 -3.94 8.38 -37.24
CA LYS A 445 -3.20 9.07 -38.30
C LYS A 445 -2.28 10.10 -37.72
N PHE A 446 -1.00 9.96 -38.00
CA PHE A 446 0.07 10.81 -37.48
C PHE A 446 0.52 11.84 -38.53
N TYR A 447 0.79 13.05 -38.05
CA TYR A 447 1.21 14.21 -38.83
C TYR A 447 2.54 14.75 -38.28
N HIS A 448 3.33 15.36 -39.16
CA HIS A 448 4.50 16.15 -38.85
C HIS A 448 4.36 17.54 -39.50
N GLU A 449 4.85 18.57 -38.85
CA GLU A 449 4.83 19.94 -39.37
C GLU A 449 6.23 20.47 -39.46
N GLU A 450 6.55 21.14 -40.57
CA GLU A 450 7.76 21.94 -40.72
C GLU A 450 7.55 23.29 -40.02
N TRP A 451 7.73 23.33 -38.69
CA TRP A 451 7.45 24.47 -37.81
C TRP A 451 8.28 25.70 -38.16
N VAL A 452 9.45 25.52 -38.76
CA VAL A 452 10.35 26.56 -39.17
C VAL A 452 10.89 26.19 -40.54
N SER A 453 10.65 27.02 -41.54
CA SER A 453 11.34 26.90 -42.81
C SER A 453 12.83 27.17 -42.56
N LEU A 454 13.67 26.14 -42.66
CA LEU A 454 15.13 26.32 -42.67
C LEU A 454 15.47 27.13 -43.92
N GLN A 455 15.66 28.46 -43.74
CA GLN A 455 16.19 29.36 -44.76
C GLN A 455 17.66 29.13 -44.95
#